data_26cd5f7e7a8af46c1f300f3a0194831f
#
_entry.id   26cd5f7e7a8af46c1f300f3a0194831f
#
_cell.length_a   1.000
_cell.length_b   1.000
_cell.length_c   1.000
_cell.angle_alpha   90.00
_cell.angle_beta   90.00
_cell.angle_gamma   90.00
#
_symmetry.space_group_name_H-M   'P 1'
#
loop_
_entity.id
_entity.type
_entity.pdbx_description
1 polymer ?
#
loop_
_entity_poly.entity_id
_entity_poly.type
_entity_poly.pdbx_seq_one_letter_code
_entity_poly.pdbx_strand_id
1 'polypeptide(L)'
;MYEVFADLHVHIGRSENGKPIKITAARSLNFANIAKECAERKGINIVGIIDCASPYVIEDIENFLKTGDAYELKDGGIIYKDKVCILLGSEVETSEKGRNGKCGAAHNVCFFPHLKDIKAFSNEMSHHIKNITLSTQRSDISGYELIDIVEKYNGILIPAHIFTPFKSYYGNCTDRLENIFKEKYDKIFAVELGLSSDTFLADEISELENKTFVTNSDAHSLPKIAREYNKMQVEDISFKEVVKALKNEDGRKIIA
;
A
#
# COMPACT_ATOMS: atom_id res chain seq x y z
N MET A 1 18.42 9.32 -13.52
CA MET A 1 17.95 8.43 -12.43
C MET A 1 18.74 8.72 -11.17
N TYR A 2 18.08 8.73 -10.01
CA TYR A 2 18.68 8.92 -8.69
C TYR A 2 18.05 7.96 -7.68
N GLU A 3 18.69 7.81 -6.53
CA GLU A 3 18.23 6.91 -5.48
C GLU A 3 17.29 7.66 -4.53
N VAL A 4 16.19 7.02 -4.17
CA VAL A 4 15.19 7.53 -3.21
C VAL A 4 14.86 6.45 -2.17
N PHE A 5 14.40 6.90 -1.02
CA PHE A 5 13.91 6.04 0.04
C PHE A 5 12.38 6.06 0.08
N ALA A 6 11.77 4.88 0.13
CA ALA A 6 10.32 4.70 0.11
C ALA A 6 9.85 3.76 1.22
N ASP A 7 8.85 4.19 1.98
CA ASP A 7 8.10 3.35 2.91
C ASP A 7 6.64 3.31 2.43
N LEU A 8 6.24 2.17 1.85
CA LEU A 8 4.97 2.03 1.15
C LEU A 8 3.83 1.51 2.02
N HIS A 9 4.01 1.39 3.36
CA HIS A 9 2.99 0.82 4.22
C HIS A 9 2.91 1.55 5.56
N VAL A 10 2.17 2.67 5.57
CA VAL A 10 1.98 3.49 6.77
C VAL A 10 0.49 3.70 7.03
N HIS A 11 0.04 3.35 8.24
CA HIS A 11 -1.34 3.50 8.67
C HIS A 11 -1.67 4.89 9.21
N ILE A 12 -2.97 5.21 9.24
CA ILE A 12 -3.54 6.37 9.92
C ILE A 12 -4.29 5.90 11.17
N GLY A 13 -3.96 6.45 12.35
CA GLY A 13 -4.68 6.17 13.58
C GLY A 13 -5.99 6.93 13.70
N ARG A 14 -5.97 8.22 13.34
CA ARG A 14 -7.15 9.10 13.35
C ARG A 14 -7.10 10.12 12.21
N SER A 15 -8.30 10.55 11.77
CA SER A 15 -8.43 11.73 10.92
C SER A 15 -8.04 13.00 11.68
N GLU A 16 -7.84 14.12 10.97
CA GLU A 16 -7.58 15.45 11.56
C GLU A 16 -8.70 15.87 12.54
N ASN A 17 -9.95 15.50 12.24
CA ASN A 17 -11.10 15.74 13.12
C ASN A 17 -11.25 14.71 14.25
N GLY A 18 -10.22 13.88 14.49
CA GLY A 18 -10.18 12.92 15.59
C GLY A 18 -11.03 11.66 15.43
N LYS A 19 -11.62 11.41 14.26
CA LYS A 19 -12.35 10.17 13.95
C LYS A 19 -11.39 9.00 13.90
N PRO A 20 -11.72 7.83 14.47
CA PRO A 20 -10.86 6.66 14.42
C PRO A 20 -10.76 6.10 13.00
N ILE A 21 -9.57 5.72 12.57
CA ILE A 21 -9.28 5.05 11.30
C ILE A 21 -8.73 3.65 11.60
N LYS A 22 -7.48 3.52 12.03
CA LYS A 22 -6.89 2.25 12.53
C LYS A 22 -6.86 2.30 14.05
N ILE A 23 -7.71 1.50 14.70
CA ILE A 23 -7.89 1.55 16.16
C ILE A 23 -6.60 1.21 16.92
N THR A 24 -5.77 0.34 16.35
CA THR A 24 -4.49 -0.10 16.93
C THR A 24 -3.34 0.88 16.72
N ALA A 25 -3.52 1.92 15.89
CA ALA A 25 -2.48 2.91 15.62
C ALA A 25 -2.56 4.12 16.55
N ALA A 26 -1.44 4.82 16.70
CA ALA A 26 -1.31 5.99 17.54
C ALA A 26 -2.22 7.14 17.06
N ARG A 27 -2.83 7.87 18.00
CA ARG A 27 -3.75 8.98 17.69
C ARG A 27 -3.10 10.12 16.92
N SER A 28 -1.79 10.33 17.10
CA SER A 28 -1.00 11.35 16.41
C SER A 28 -0.65 10.99 14.96
N LEU A 29 -0.94 9.76 14.54
CA LEU A 29 -0.68 9.29 13.18
C LEU A 29 -1.85 9.67 12.28
N ASN A 30 -1.83 10.88 11.74
CA ASN A 30 -2.77 11.43 10.77
C ASN A 30 -2.04 11.79 9.47
N PHE A 31 -2.78 12.15 8.43
CA PHE A 31 -2.23 12.37 7.09
C PHE A 31 -1.15 13.46 7.08
N ALA A 32 -1.43 14.64 7.66
CA ALA A 32 -0.50 15.77 7.68
C ALA A 32 0.75 15.48 8.53
N ASN A 33 0.60 14.82 9.67
CA ASN A 33 1.73 14.47 10.53
C ASN A 33 2.64 13.42 9.87
N ILE A 34 2.11 12.46 9.12
CA ILE A 34 2.92 11.50 8.34
C ILE A 34 3.74 12.25 7.29
N ALA A 35 3.09 13.12 6.49
CA ALA A 35 3.77 13.93 5.48
C ALA A 35 4.92 14.76 6.09
N LYS A 36 4.65 15.43 7.20
CA LYS A 36 5.63 16.24 7.94
C LYS A 36 6.77 15.38 8.50
N GLU A 37 6.48 14.25 9.14
CA GLU A 37 7.51 13.36 9.72
C GLU A 37 8.44 12.83 8.64
N CYS A 38 7.91 12.43 7.47
CA CYS A 38 8.71 11.99 6.33
C CYS A 38 9.62 13.12 5.79
N ALA A 39 9.06 14.32 5.61
CA ALA A 39 9.77 15.46 5.01
C ALA A 39 10.85 16.06 5.91
N GLU A 40 10.62 16.08 7.24
CA GLU A 40 11.45 16.85 8.17
C GLU A 40 12.37 15.98 9.03
N ARG A 41 12.05 14.70 9.26
CA ARG A 41 12.76 13.85 10.22
C ARG A 41 13.25 12.52 9.69
N LYS A 42 12.51 11.88 8.80
CA LYS A 42 12.80 10.50 8.35
C LYS A 42 13.65 10.43 7.09
N GLY A 43 13.66 11.47 6.28
CA GLY A 43 14.37 11.45 5.01
C GLY A 43 13.75 10.51 3.97
N ILE A 44 12.46 10.20 4.13
CA ILE A 44 11.69 9.40 3.17
C ILE A 44 11.23 10.32 2.03
N ASN A 45 11.50 9.90 0.80
CA ASN A 45 11.12 10.63 -0.40
C ASN A 45 9.73 10.23 -0.92
N ILE A 46 9.34 8.97 -0.70
CA ILE A 46 8.06 8.41 -1.14
C ILE A 46 7.42 7.68 0.05
N VAL A 47 6.20 8.04 0.41
CA VAL A 47 5.44 7.36 1.46
C VAL A 47 4.10 6.86 0.95
N GLY A 48 3.79 5.60 1.16
CA GLY A 48 2.49 5.00 0.91
C GLY A 48 1.60 5.07 2.15
N ILE A 49 0.54 5.85 2.11
CA ILE A 49 -0.45 5.92 3.18
C ILE A 49 -1.64 5.04 2.79
N ILE A 50 -1.84 3.94 3.52
CA ILE A 50 -2.72 2.85 3.09
C ILE A 50 -4.12 2.88 3.72
N ASP A 51 -4.55 4.01 4.26
CA ASP A 51 -5.90 4.21 4.81
C ASP A 51 -6.68 5.31 4.08
N CYS A 52 -6.21 5.70 2.89
CA CYS A 52 -6.78 6.81 2.11
C CYS A 52 -8.17 6.50 1.50
N ALA A 53 -8.64 5.24 1.53
CA ALA A 53 -10.00 4.91 1.12
C ALA A 53 -11.06 5.27 2.17
N SER A 54 -10.68 5.59 3.41
CA SER A 54 -11.64 6.07 4.41
C SER A 54 -12.19 7.44 4.01
N PRO A 55 -13.53 7.64 4.01
CA PRO A 55 -14.13 8.95 3.71
C PRO A 55 -13.61 10.09 4.59
N TYR A 56 -13.24 9.80 5.85
CA TYR A 56 -12.65 10.79 6.75
C TYR A 56 -11.24 11.20 6.33
N VAL A 57 -10.46 10.25 5.80
CA VAL A 57 -9.11 10.55 5.28
C VAL A 57 -9.19 11.27 3.93
N ILE A 58 -10.17 10.93 3.10
CA ILE A 58 -10.44 11.67 1.85
C ILE A 58 -10.69 13.15 2.15
N GLU A 59 -11.51 13.46 3.16
CA GLU A 59 -11.76 14.84 3.61
C GLU A 59 -10.46 15.52 4.09
N ASP A 60 -9.64 14.81 4.87
CA ASP A 60 -8.34 15.32 5.34
C ASP A 60 -7.41 15.63 4.14
N ILE A 61 -7.35 14.76 3.13
CA ILE A 61 -6.54 14.96 1.92
C ILE A 61 -7.04 16.19 1.14
N GLU A 62 -8.36 16.34 0.94
CA GLU A 62 -8.93 17.50 0.27
C GLU A 62 -8.59 18.82 0.99
N ASN A 63 -8.62 18.81 2.32
CA ASN A 63 -8.24 19.96 3.13
C ASN A 63 -6.72 20.21 3.09
N PHE A 64 -5.91 19.15 3.11
CA PHE A 64 -4.45 19.25 2.99
C PHE A 64 -4.03 19.88 1.66
N LEU A 65 -4.66 19.52 0.55
CA LEU A 65 -4.40 20.13 -0.76
C LEU A 65 -4.77 21.64 -0.79
N LYS A 66 -5.77 22.08 -0.02
CA LYS A 66 -6.16 23.51 0.07
C LYS A 66 -5.14 24.38 0.82
N THR A 67 -4.22 23.78 1.57
CA THR A 67 -3.19 24.55 2.32
C THR A 67 -2.19 25.26 1.41
N GLY A 68 -2.00 24.76 0.19
CA GLY A 68 -1.01 25.24 -0.77
C GLY A 68 0.39 24.66 -0.60
N ASP A 69 0.64 23.92 0.49
CA ASP A 69 1.91 23.22 0.73
C ASP A 69 2.02 21.88 -0.03
N ALA A 70 0.93 21.42 -0.62
CA ALA A 70 0.83 20.16 -1.34
C ALA A 70 -0.02 20.28 -2.60
N TYR A 71 0.29 19.46 -3.62
CA TYR A 71 -0.49 19.38 -4.85
C TYR A 71 -0.38 17.99 -5.48
N GLU A 72 -1.37 17.62 -6.29
CA GLU A 72 -1.33 16.37 -7.05
C GLU A 72 -0.38 16.47 -8.24
N LEU A 73 0.45 15.45 -8.41
CA LEU A 73 1.34 15.30 -9.57
C LEU A 73 0.56 14.79 -10.79
N LYS A 74 0.93 15.23 -11.99
CA LYS A 74 0.36 14.73 -13.24
C LYS A 74 0.55 13.21 -13.41
N ASP A 75 1.71 12.70 -13.02
CA ASP A 75 2.06 11.28 -13.08
C ASP A 75 1.65 10.51 -11.79
N GLY A 76 0.78 11.11 -10.98
CA GLY A 76 0.16 10.54 -9.79
C GLY A 76 0.98 10.68 -8.51
N GLY A 77 0.27 10.66 -7.39
CA GLY A 77 0.78 10.98 -6.06
C GLY A 77 0.56 12.46 -5.68
N ILE A 78 0.70 12.76 -4.40
CA ILE A 78 0.63 14.13 -3.86
C ILE A 78 2.03 14.51 -3.38
N ILE A 79 2.59 15.56 -3.96
CA ILE A 79 3.86 16.12 -3.49
C ILE A 79 3.63 17.10 -2.34
N TYR A 80 4.39 16.97 -1.26
CA TYR A 80 4.37 17.86 -0.11
C TYR A 80 5.69 18.61 0.00
N LYS A 81 5.63 19.96 0.00
CA LYS A 81 6.78 20.88 0.10
C LYS A 81 7.91 20.54 -0.88
N ASP A 82 7.60 20.02 -2.06
CA ASP A 82 8.55 19.56 -3.07
C ASP A 82 9.60 18.54 -2.56
N LYS A 83 9.28 17.81 -1.49
CA LYS A 83 10.19 16.87 -0.82
C LYS A 83 9.72 15.44 -0.77
N VAL A 84 8.42 15.24 -0.51
CA VAL A 84 7.85 13.91 -0.28
C VAL A 84 6.67 13.69 -1.19
N CYS A 85 6.71 12.62 -1.97
CA CYS A 85 5.57 12.12 -2.70
C CYS A 85 4.76 11.16 -1.81
N ILE A 86 3.49 11.45 -1.64
CA ILE A 86 2.53 10.62 -0.90
C ILE A 86 1.73 9.82 -1.92
N LEU A 87 1.81 8.50 -1.85
CA LEU A 87 0.99 7.59 -2.61
C LEU A 87 -0.31 7.31 -1.85
N LEU A 88 -1.43 7.42 -2.55
CA LEU A 88 -2.77 7.20 -2.00
C LEU A 88 -3.10 5.71 -2.04
N GLY A 89 -3.09 5.07 -0.89
CA GLY A 89 -3.29 3.63 -0.77
C GLY A 89 -4.46 3.22 0.12
N SER A 90 -4.78 1.94 0.03
CA SER A 90 -5.74 1.26 0.90
C SER A 90 -5.27 -0.14 1.21
N GLU A 91 -5.25 -0.54 2.49
CA GLU A 91 -5.10 -1.94 2.86
C GLU A 91 -6.48 -2.60 2.94
N VAL A 92 -6.68 -3.66 2.16
CA VAL A 92 -7.94 -4.43 2.11
C VAL A 92 -7.70 -5.83 2.64
N GLU A 93 -8.49 -6.25 3.65
CA GLU A 93 -8.54 -7.63 4.08
C GLU A 93 -9.51 -8.40 3.17
N THR A 94 -8.99 -9.36 2.39
CA THR A 94 -9.78 -10.21 1.50
C THR A 94 -10.14 -11.54 2.14
N SER A 95 -11.22 -12.17 1.63
CA SER A 95 -11.68 -13.48 2.05
C SER A 95 -11.24 -14.53 1.05
N GLU A 96 -10.31 -15.41 1.45
CA GLU A 96 -9.65 -16.34 0.54
C GLU A 96 -10.14 -17.78 0.71
N LYS A 97 -10.21 -18.51 -0.41
CA LYS A 97 -10.41 -19.95 -0.44
C LYS A 97 -9.24 -20.58 -1.22
N GLY A 98 -8.28 -21.13 -0.50
CA GLY A 98 -7.16 -21.83 -1.09
C GLY A 98 -7.57 -23.13 -1.78
N ARG A 99 -6.70 -23.65 -2.66
CA ARG A 99 -6.94 -24.86 -3.47
C ARG A 99 -7.30 -26.08 -2.63
N ASN A 100 -6.76 -26.21 -1.42
CA ASN A 100 -6.98 -27.33 -0.52
C ASN A 100 -8.20 -27.12 0.40
N GLY A 101 -9.11 -26.16 0.06
CA GLY A 101 -10.24 -25.82 0.90
C GLY A 101 -9.89 -25.03 2.18
N LYS A 102 -8.60 -24.69 2.37
CA LYS A 102 -8.15 -23.80 3.44
C LYS A 102 -8.78 -22.43 3.21
N CYS A 103 -9.60 -21.97 4.16
CA CYS A 103 -10.16 -20.63 4.14
C CYS A 103 -9.36 -19.73 5.06
N GLY A 104 -9.10 -18.51 4.63
CA GLY A 104 -8.35 -17.56 5.41
C GLY A 104 -8.67 -16.12 5.01
N ALA A 105 -7.92 -15.20 5.58
CA ALA A 105 -7.92 -13.80 5.22
C ALA A 105 -6.51 -13.38 4.87
N ALA A 106 -6.37 -12.56 3.84
CA ALA A 106 -5.09 -11.96 3.45
C ALA A 106 -5.25 -10.45 3.32
N HIS A 107 -4.17 -9.73 3.59
CA HIS A 107 -4.10 -8.30 3.35
C HIS A 107 -3.49 -8.00 1.98
N ASN A 108 -4.02 -6.97 1.34
CA ASN A 108 -3.54 -6.45 0.08
C ASN A 108 -3.42 -4.94 0.18
N VAL A 109 -2.26 -4.41 -0.17
CA VAL A 109 -2.05 -2.97 -0.30
C VAL A 109 -2.34 -2.58 -1.74
N CYS A 110 -3.25 -1.64 -1.91
CA CYS A 110 -3.65 -1.11 -3.21
C CYS A 110 -3.25 0.36 -3.28
N PHE A 111 -2.66 0.81 -4.40
CA PHE A 111 -2.30 2.22 -4.61
C PHE A 111 -2.96 2.77 -5.84
N PHE A 112 -3.30 4.06 -5.79
CA PHE A 112 -3.99 4.78 -6.85
C PHE A 112 -3.26 6.06 -7.23
N PRO A 113 -3.24 6.44 -8.52
CA PRO A 113 -2.50 7.60 -8.97
C PRO A 113 -3.07 8.92 -8.45
N HIS A 114 -4.39 9.06 -8.39
CA HIS A 114 -5.04 10.33 -8.08
C HIS A 114 -6.13 10.22 -7.03
N LEU A 115 -6.42 11.34 -6.37
CA LEU A 115 -7.50 11.43 -5.38
C LEU A 115 -8.86 11.02 -5.95
N LYS A 116 -9.15 11.34 -7.22
CA LYS A 116 -10.38 10.90 -7.89
C LYS A 116 -10.48 9.37 -7.99
N ASP A 117 -9.36 8.69 -8.24
CA ASP A 117 -9.32 7.23 -8.42
C ASP A 117 -9.57 6.52 -7.09
N ILE A 118 -8.89 6.93 -6.01
CA ILE A 118 -9.13 6.33 -4.69
C ILE A 118 -10.52 6.68 -4.13
N LYS A 119 -11.08 7.84 -4.45
CA LYS A 119 -12.50 8.17 -4.10
C LYS A 119 -13.47 7.22 -4.80
N ALA A 120 -13.27 6.96 -6.08
CA ALA A 120 -14.09 6.03 -6.84
C ALA A 120 -13.92 4.58 -6.32
N PHE A 121 -12.69 4.16 -6.02
CA PHE A 121 -12.40 2.90 -5.37
C PHE A 121 -13.08 2.77 -3.99
N SER A 122 -12.99 3.81 -3.15
CA SER A 122 -13.66 3.85 -1.83
C SER A 122 -15.18 3.65 -1.96
N ASN A 123 -15.80 4.31 -2.94
CA ASN A 123 -17.23 4.16 -3.19
C ASN A 123 -17.59 2.72 -3.60
N GLU A 124 -16.83 2.09 -4.49
CA GLU A 124 -17.01 0.68 -4.87
C GLU A 124 -16.84 -0.23 -3.66
N MET A 125 -15.74 -0.08 -2.93
CA MET A 125 -15.44 -0.92 -1.76
C MET A 125 -16.45 -0.75 -0.61
N SER A 126 -17.19 0.34 -0.55
CA SER A 126 -18.26 0.52 0.43
C SER A 126 -19.40 -0.50 0.28
N HIS A 127 -19.54 -1.14 -0.87
CA HIS A 127 -20.48 -2.24 -1.13
C HIS A 127 -19.96 -3.61 -0.67
N HIS A 128 -18.64 -3.73 -0.50
CA HIS A 128 -17.94 -4.98 -0.14
C HIS A 128 -17.43 -4.99 1.30
N ILE A 129 -17.41 -3.83 1.96
CA ILE A 129 -16.87 -3.66 3.31
C ILE A 129 -17.97 -3.10 4.21
N LYS A 130 -18.20 -3.75 5.35
CA LYS A 130 -19.26 -3.35 6.28
C LYS A 130 -19.13 -1.92 6.81
N ASN A 131 -17.90 -1.46 7.01
CA ASN A 131 -17.62 -0.10 7.50
C ASN A 131 -16.36 0.48 6.85
N ILE A 132 -16.53 1.15 5.72
CA ILE A 132 -15.45 1.77 4.95
C ILE A 132 -14.76 2.95 5.68
N THR A 133 -15.33 3.44 6.78
CA THR A 133 -14.70 4.52 7.56
C THR A 133 -13.51 4.04 8.40
N LEU A 134 -13.44 2.73 8.68
CA LEU A 134 -12.33 2.11 9.42
C LEU A 134 -11.36 1.42 8.47
N SER A 135 -10.07 1.48 8.83
CA SER A 135 -8.99 0.82 8.12
C SER A 135 -9.10 -0.71 8.16
N THR A 136 -8.61 -1.36 7.10
CA THR A 136 -8.35 -2.81 7.03
C THR A 136 -9.56 -3.65 7.48
N GLN A 137 -10.74 -3.28 7.01
CA GLN A 137 -11.93 -4.07 7.27
C GLN A 137 -12.00 -5.25 6.29
N ARG A 138 -12.54 -6.37 6.78
CA ARG A 138 -12.74 -7.54 5.96
C ARG A 138 -13.79 -7.28 4.89
N SER A 139 -13.41 -7.55 3.63
CA SER A 139 -14.31 -7.54 2.49
C SER A 139 -14.94 -8.92 2.25
N ASP A 140 -16.02 -8.97 1.49
CA ASP A 140 -16.67 -10.20 1.04
C ASP A 140 -16.08 -10.75 -0.27
N ILE A 141 -15.05 -10.08 -0.84
CA ILE A 141 -14.36 -10.46 -2.07
C ILE A 141 -13.00 -11.09 -1.81
N SER A 142 -12.53 -11.86 -2.79
CA SER A 142 -11.18 -12.43 -2.83
C SER A 142 -10.15 -11.47 -3.43
N GLY A 143 -8.85 -11.76 -3.24
CA GLY A 143 -7.77 -11.04 -3.93
C GLY A 143 -7.86 -11.13 -5.44
N TYR A 144 -8.35 -12.26 -5.97
CA TYR A 144 -8.63 -12.43 -7.40
C TYR A 144 -9.65 -11.42 -7.94
N GLU A 145 -10.73 -11.15 -7.19
CA GLU A 145 -11.75 -10.17 -7.57
C GLU A 145 -11.27 -8.74 -7.34
N LEU A 146 -10.52 -8.53 -6.25
CA LEU A 146 -9.99 -7.21 -5.91
C LEU A 146 -9.07 -6.63 -7.00
N ILE A 147 -8.29 -7.48 -7.71
CA ILE A 147 -7.43 -7.02 -8.82
C ILE A 147 -8.24 -6.26 -9.87
N ASP A 148 -9.40 -6.78 -10.29
CA ASP A 148 -10.21 -6.13 -11.33
C ASP A 148 -10.75 -4.77 -10.85
N ILE A 149 -11.15 -4.68 -9.58
CA ILE A 149 -11.61 -3.42 -8.99
C ILE A 149 -10.47 -2.40 -8.94
N VAL A 150 -9.28 -2.82 -8.52
CA VAL A 150 -8.10 -1.95 -8.45
C VAL A 150 -7.71 -1.44 -9.83
N GLU A 151 -7.63 -2.32 -10.83
CA GLU A 151 -7.31 -1.94 -12.22
C GLU A 151 -8.36 -1.00 -12.83
N LYS A 152 -9.64 -1.23 -12.57
CA LYS A 152 -10.74 -0.36 -13.01
C LYS A 152 -10.52 1.11 -12.60
N TYR A 153 -9.85 1.34 -11.50
CA TYR A 153 -9.52 2.67 -10.97
C TYR A 153 -8.04 3.03 -11.12
N ASN A 154 -7.36 2.50 -12.15
CA ASN A 154 -5.97 2.77 -12.49
C ASN A 154 -4.95 2.44 -11.39
N GLY A 155 -5.33 1.58 -10.45
CA GLY A 155 -4.49 1.21 -9.31
C GLY A 155 -3.60 0.01 -9.58
N ILE A 156 -2.76 -0.28 -8.59
CA ILE A 156 -1.94 -1.49 -8.50
C ILE A 156 -2.24 -2.21 -7.18
N LEU A 157 -2.06 -3.53 -7.16
CA LEU A 157 -2.23 -4.38 -6.00
C LEU A 157 -0.91 -5.07 -5.64
N ILE A 158 -0.54 -5.01 -4.36
CA ILE A 158 0.62 -5.69 -3.79
C ILE A 158 0.10 -6.56 -2.62
N PRO A 159 0.23 -7.89 -2.68
CA PRO A 159 -0.02 -8.75 -1.52
C PRO A 159 0.84 -8.32 -0.34
N ALA A 160 0.22 -8.02 0.81
CA ALA A 160 0.90 -7.47 1.97
C ALA A 160 1.46 -8.55 2.89
N HIS A 161 2.65 -8.30 3.47
CA HIS A 161 3.33 -9.12 4.48
C HIS A 161 3.03 -10.62 4.35
N ILE A 162 3.30 -11.18 3.15
CA ILE A 162 2.82 -12.48 2.68
C ILE A 162 3.18 -13.69 3.55
N PHE A 163 4.18 -13.57 4.45
CA PHE A 163 4.68 -14.63 5.31
C PHE A 163 4.23 -14.53 6.78
N THR A 164 3.50 -13.49 7.16
CA THR A 164 3.02 -13.38 8.55
C THR A 164 2.06 -14.52 8.88
N PRO A 165 2.03 -15.04 10.14
CA PRO A 165 1.17 -16.17 10.52
C PRO A 165 -0.32 -15.91 10.33
N PHE A 166 -0.74 -14.64 10.37
CA PHE A 166 -2.14 -14.22 10.29
C PHE A 166 -2.33 -13.21 9.16
N LYS A 167 -3.49 -13.30 8.51
CA LYS A 167 -3.92 -12.32 7.49
C LYS A 167 -2.93 -12.16 6.34
N SER A 168 -2.32 -13.27 5.94
CA SER A 168 -1.37 -13.33 4.83
C SER A 168 -1.64 -14.54 3.96
N TYR A 169 -1.10 -14.50 2.75
CA TYR A 169 -1.32 -15.59 1.81
C TYR A 169 -0.65 -16.88 2.24
N TYR A 170 0.67 -16.92 2.42
CA TYR A 170 1.40 -18.14 2.80
C TYR A 170 1.15 -18.57 4.25
N GLY A 171 1.02 -17.62 5.15
CA GLY A 171 0.78 -17.97 6.56
C GLY A 171 -0.63 -18.48 6.85
N ASN A 172 -1.64 -18.05 6.07
CA ASN A 172 -3.03 -18.28 6.45
C ASN A 172 -3.94 -18.88 5.36
N CYS A 173 -3.64 -18.66 4.06
CA CYS A 173 -4.60 -18.97 2.99
C CYS A 173 -4.16 -20.10 2.07
N THR A 174 -2.90 -20.11 1.62
CA THR A 174 -2.44 -20.99 0.56
C THR A 174 -0.95 -21.31 0.69
N ASP A 175 -0.52 -22.35 0.05
CA ASP A 175 0.89 -22.70 -0.18
C ASP A 175 1.46 -22.11 -1.48
N ARG A 176 0.59 -21.55 -2.36
CA ARG A 176 0.99 -20.89 -3.61
C ARG A 176 0.04 -19.75 -3.94
N LEU A 177 0.59 -18.57 -4.28
CA LEU A 177 -0.19 -17.41 -4.73
C LEU A 177 -0.96 -17.69 -6.02
N GLU A 178 -0.40 -18.49 -6.93
CA GLU A 178 -1.08 -18.93 -8.16
C GLU A 178 -2.42 -19.61 -7.90
N ASN A 179 -2.59 -20.30 -6.77
CA ASN A 179 -3.86 -20.92 -6.40
C ASN A 179 -4.98 -19.90 -6.13
N ILE A 180 -4.61 -18.71 -5.69
CA ILE A 180 -5.53 -17.59 -5.42
C ILE A 180 -5.76 -16.76 -6.68
N PHE A 181 -4.66 -16.29 -7.29
CA PHE A 181 -4.72 -15.31 -8.37
C PHE A 181 -4.94 -15.94 -9.75
N LYS A 182 -4.67 -17.25 -9.91
CA LYS A 182 -4.89 -18.03 -11.15
C LYS A 182 -4.27 -17.34 -12.37
N GLU A 183 -5.05 -17.15 -13.45
CA GLU A 183 -4.62 -16.46 -14.67
C GLU A 183 -4.28 -14.97 -14.47
N LYS A 184 -4.61 -14.40 -13.32
CA LYS A 184 -4.22 -13.02 -12.96
C LYS A 184 -2.91 -12.95 -12.18
N TYR A 185 -2.25 -14.09 -11.91
CA TYR A 185 -1.01 -14.13 -11.15
C TYR A 185 0.08 -13.23 -11.73
N ASP A 186 0.15 -13.13 -13.06
CA ASP A 186 1.12 -12.26 -13.74
C ASP A 186 0.85 -10.76 -13.55
N LYS A 187 -0.34 -10.37 -13.09
CA LYS A 187 -0.65 -9.00 -12.70
C LYS A 187 -0.06 -8.60 -11.34
N ILE A 188 0.32 -9.59 -10.54
CA ILE A 188 1.07 -9.40 -9.29
C ILE A 188 2.55 -9.31 -9.63
N PHE A 189 3.09 -8.11 -9.77
CA PHE A 189 4.50 -7.89 -10.10
C PHE A 189 5.39 -7.64 -8.88
N ALA A 190 4.81 -7.34 -7.74
CA ALA A 190 5.53 -7.16 -6.47
C ALA A 190 4.77 -7.80 -5.31
N VAL A 191 5.51 -8.19 -4.27
CA VAL A 191 4.97 -8.73 -3.01
C VAL A 191 5.68 -8.09 -1.83
N GLU A 192 4.96 -7.84 -0.75
CA GLU A 192 5.54 -7.33 0.49
C GLU A 192 5.91 -8.49 1.43
N LEU A 193 7.17 -8.52 1.87
CA LEU A 193 7.67 -9.60 2.72
C LEU A 193 7.17 -9.50 4.16
N GLY A 194 7.00 -8.27 4.66
CA GLY A 194 6.69 -7.99 6.05
C GLY A 194 7.91 -8.15 6.97
N LEU A 195 7.70 -7.91 8.27
CA LEU A 195 8.78 -7.92 9.28
C LEU A 195 9.22 -9.34 9.70
N SER A 196 8.59 -10.38 9.17
CA SER A 196 8.82 -11.79 9.56
C SER A 196 9.67 -12.57 8.57
N SER A 197 10.12 -11.94 7.49
CA SER A 197 10.91 -12.56 6.44
C SER A 197 11.89 -11.57 5.84
N ASP A 198 12.84 -12.08 5.07
CA ASP A 198 13.79 -11.31 4.28
C ASP A 198 13.83 -11.79 2.83
N THR A 199 14.58 -11.08 1.99
CA THR A 199 14.71 -11.39 0.57
C THR A 199 15.38 -12.73 0.33
N PHE A 200 16.35 -13.12 1.18
CA PHE A 200 17.08 -14.38 1.03
C PHE A 200 16.15 -15.59 1.18
N LEU A 201 15.29 -15.58 2.20
CA LEU A 201 14.32 -16.68 2.42
C LEU A 201 13.19 -16.67 1.36
N ALA A 202 12.75 -15.48 0.93
CA ALA A 202 11.71 -15.36 -0.08
C ALA A 202 12.16 -15.83 -1.46
N ASP A 203 13.42 -15.62 -1.80
CA ASP A 203 14.02 -15.99 -3.09
C ASP A 203 14.13 -17.53 -3.28
N GLU A 204 14.06 -18.31 -2.21
CA GLU A 204 13.96 -19.77 -2.25
C GLU A 204 12.60 -20.29 -2.76
N ILE A 205 11.60 -19.41 -2.91
CA ILE A 205 10.26 -19.79 -3.36
C ILE A 205 10.15 -19.56 -4.87
N SER A 206 10.18 -20.65 -5.63
CA SER A 206 10.26 -20.62 -7.10
C SER A 206 9.15 -19.79 -7.79
N GLU A 207 7.93 -19.74 -7.25
CA GLU A 207 6.86 -18.92 -7.86
C GLU A 207 7.09 -17.41 -7.68
N LEU A 208 8.00 -16.99 -6.78
CA LEU A 208 8.32 -15.59 -6.54
C LEU A 208 9.55 -15.09 -7.33
N GLU A 209 10.23 -15.94 -8.09
CA GLU A 209 11.46 -15.64 -8.85
C GLU A 209 11.35 -14.35 -9.70
N ASN A 210 10.18 -14.12 -10.30
CA ASN A 210 9.93 -12.95 -11.15
C ASN A 210 9.15 -11.83 -10.45
N LYS A 211 9.07 -11.85 -9.12
CA LYS A 211 8.38 -10.81 -8.35
C LYS A 211 9.38 -9.87 -7.70
N THR A 212 9.03 -8.60 -7.68
CA THR A 212 9.81 -7.62 -6.92
C THR A 212 9.45 -7.72 -5.44
N PHE A 213 10.45 -7.85 -4.58
CA PHE A 213 10.26 -7.83 -3.14
C PHE A 213 10.30 -6.41 -2.61
N VAL A 214 9.33 -6.05 -1.77
CA VAL A 214 9.34 -4.82 -1.01
C VAL A 214 9.24 -5.10 0.48
N THR A 215 9.95 -4.28 1.27
CA THR A 215 9.88 -4.30 2.74
C THR A 215 9.39 -2.93 3.21
N ASN A 216 8.41 -2.92 4.09
CA ASN A 216 7.82 -1.68 4.56
C ASN A 216 7.65 -1.71 6.07
N SER A 217 7.45 -0.56 6.66
CA SER A 217 7.42 -0.44 8.11
C SER A 217 6.16 -1.00 8.78
N ASP A 218 5.04 -1.07 8.07
CA ASP A 218 3.72 -1.33 8.66
C ASP A 218 3.52 -0.44 9.91
N ALA A 219 3.77 0.86 9.74
CA ALA A 219 3.90 1.79 10.85
C ALA A 219 2.54 2.11 11.44
N HIS A 220 2.39 1.89 12.76
CA HIS A 220 1.25 2.24 13.59
C HIS A 220 1.56 3.41 14.53
N SER A 221 2.69 4.10 14.36
CA SER A 221 3.07 5.33 15.06
C SER A 221 4.16 6.07 14.30
N LEU A 222 4.25 7.40 14.45
CA LEU A 222 5.27 8.24 13.78
C LEU A 222 6.71 7.73 13.97
N PRO A 223 7.16 7.32 15.17
CA PRO A 223 8.52 6.81 15.34
C PRO A 223 8.83 5.55 14.53
N LYS A 224 7.82 4.73 14.19
CA LYS A 224 7.98 3.48 13.45
C LYS A 224 8.06 3.66 11.94
N ILE A 225 7.71 4.83 11.40
CA ILE A 225 7.88 5.13 9.97
C ILE A 225 9.35 4.94 9.60
N ALA A 226 9.60 4.27 8.47
CA ALA A 226 10.93 3.95 7.97
C ALA A 226 11.79 3.06 8.90
N ARG A 227 11.18 2.23 9.77
CA ARG A 227 11.92 1.16 10.46
C ARG A 227 12.33 0.04 9.49
N GLU A 228 11.56 -0.14 8.41
CA GLU A 228 11.86 -0.85 7.19
C GLU A 228 11.50 0.07 6.02
N TYR A 229 12.26 0.00 4.93
CA TYR A 229 12.07 0.86 3.77
C TYR A 229 12.72 0.24 2.53
N ASN A 230 12.33 0.74 1.38
CA ASN A 230 12.91 0.34 0.11
C ASN A 230 13.83 1.45 -0.42
N LYS A 231 14.95 1.08 -0.99
CA LYS A 231 15.79 1.94 -1.77
C LYS A 231 15.44 1.75 -3.25
N MET A 232 14.98 2.79 -3.91
CA MET A 232 14.53 2.74 -5.31
C MET A 232 15.41 3.59 -6.20
N GLN A 233 15.61 3.14 -7.43
CA GLN A 233 16.21 3.92 -8.51
C GLN A 233 15.11 4.40 -9.44
N VAL A 234 14.91 5.73 -9.53
CA VAL A 234 13.83 6.37 -10.29
C VAL A 234 14.32 7.62 -11.02
N GLU A 235 13.53 8.18 -11.92
CA GLU A 235 13.79 9.48 -12.55
C GLU A 235 13.10 10.63 -11.85
N ASP A 236 11.96 10.36 -11.18
CA ASP A 236 11.18 11.33 -10.44
C ASP A 236 10.46 10.65 -9.27
N ILE A 237 9.92 11.42 -8.33
CA ILE A 237 9.11 10.93 -7.23
C ILE A 237 7.63 11.04 -7.60
N SER A 238 7.09 10.01 -8.25
CA SER A 238 5.67 9.95 -8.63
C SER A 238 5.13 8.51 -8.53
N PHE A 239 3.82 8.36 -8.54
CA PHE A 239 3.17 7.04 -8.60
C PHE A 239 3.66 6.22 -9.80
N LYS A 240 3.73 6.85 -10.99
CA LYS A 240 4.18 6.20 -12.22
C LYS A 240 5.61 5.67 -12.12
N GLU A 241 6.53 6.43 -11.54
CA GLU A 241 7.92 6.00 -11.37
C GLU A 241 8.04 4.86 -10.35
N VAL A 242 7.23 4.87 -9.28
CA VAL A 242 7.14 3.74 -8.35
C VAL A 242 6.62 2.49 -9.04
N VAL A 243 5.58 2.58 -9.86
CA VAL A 243 5.06 1.43 -10.62
C VAL A 243 6.12 0.87 -11.55
N LYS A 244 6.88 1.71 -12.26
CA LYS A 244 8.01 1.27 -13.09
C LYS A 244 9.10 0.58 -12.28
N ALA A 245 9.44 1.12 -11.10
CA ALA A 245 10.45 0.53 -10.23
C ALA A 245 10.02 -0.85 -9.71
N LEU A 246 8.73 -0.99 -9.34
CA LEU A 246 8.16 -2.26 -8.92
C LEU A 246 8.08 -3.30 -10.05
N LYS A 247 8.03 -2.87 -11.30
CA LYS A 247 8.02 -3.73 -12.49
C LYS A 247 9.40 -3.95 -13.11
N ASN A 248 10.44 -3.31 -12.58
CA ASN A 248 11.78 -3.29 -13.19
C ASN A 248 11.78 -2.76 -14.64
N GLU A 249 10.98 -1.74 -14.93
CA GLU A 249 10.82 -1.17 -16.27
C GLU A 249 11.74 0.04 -16.49
N ASP A 250 12.26 0.19 -17.72
CA ASP A 250 13.04 1.35 -18.18
C ASP A 250 14.23 1.71 -17.27
N GLY A 251 14.85 0.73 -16.62
CA GLY A 251 15.96 0.90 -15.70
C GLY A 251 15.57 1.38 -14.29
N ARG A 252 14.28 1.58 -14.01
CA ARG A 252 13.78 1.79 -12.64
C ARG A 252 13.74 0.44 -11.93
N LYS A 253 14.10 0.43 -10.64
CA LYS A 253 14.13 -0.82 -9.85
C LYS A 253 14.15 -0.56 -8.35
N ILE A 254 13.84 -1.59 -7.58
CA ILE A 254 14.19 -1.68 -6.17
C ILE A 254 15.65 -2.11 -6.10
N ILE A 255 16.45 -1.43 -5.27
CA ILE A 255 17.89 -1.70 -5.12
C ILE A 255 18.15 -2.49 -3.83
N ALA A 256 17.43 -2.12 -2.74
CA ALA A 256 17.51 -2.74 -1.42
C ALA A 256 16.24 -2.44 -0.62
#